data_0a8aa6d92ab5f998df1fad1bc97a9ab8
#
_entry.id   0a8aa6d92ab5f998df1fad1bc97a9ab8
#
_cell.length_a   1.000
_cell.length_b   1.000
_cell.length_c   1.000
_cell.angle_alpha   90.00
_cell.angle_beta   90.00
_cell.angle_gamma   90.00
#
_symmetry.space_group_name_H-M   'P 1'
#
loop_
_entity.id
_entity.type
_entity.pdbx_description
1 polymer ?
#
loop_
_entity_poly.entity_id
_entity_poly.type
_entity_poly.pdbx_seq_one_letter_code
_entity_poly.pdbx_strand_id
1 'polypeptide(L)'
;MSRKLIVTHHAPDLDAIASVWLLKRFDAQHFANAQVSFVNPGDTITLEEAEETGHQLHDVTHVDTGLGEFDHHQKERAVDTICATSLVYNHCVKIHPELADDKALQLLVEFVTEIDHFKEIYWPEANDVKYNFMIHELIRGLEYFDPHNDESQLHFGMTCLDSVYATLTQRVKAEQIIEAKGQEFQIKAGKALALDTRNDDTLKMAQKMGYALVLRKDTKLGNIRIKVRPDVDLDLKQLHEKIIELDQKGTWFYHASGKMLINGSVKHRNQTPSPLPLSEVVAIIKDIYA
;
A
#
# COMPACT_ATOMS: atom_id res chain seq x y z
N MET A 1 -15.48 24.83 19.22
CA MET A 1 -14.12 24.37 19.49
C MET A 1 -13.19 25.26 18.66
N SER A 2 -12.10 25.78 19.26
CA SER A 2 -11.08 26.50 18.50
C SER A 2 -10.50 25.57 17.44
N ARG A 3 -10.14 26.13 16.29
CA ARG A 3 -9.55 25.37 15.19
C ARG A 3 -8.10 25.08 15.58
N LYS A 4 -7.65 23.83 15.52
CA LYS A 4 -6.26 23.49 15.85
C LYS A 4 -5.33 23.92 14.72
N LEU A 5 -4.08 24.23 15.10
CA LEU A 5 -2.96 24.48 14.19
C LEU A 5 -1.93 23.36 14.35
N ILE A 6 -1.59 22.70 13.26
CA ILE A 6 -0.46 21.77 13.20
C ILE A 6 0.73 22.57 12.66
N VAL A 7 1.87 22.46 13.30
CA VAL A 7 3.12 23.09 12.86
C VAL A 7 4.15 22.02 12.56
N THR A 8 4.76 22.10 11.38
CA THR A 8 5.88 21.25 10.98
C THR A 8 6.98 22.10 10.35
N HIS A 9 8.05 21.50 9.86
CA HIS A 9 9.17 22.24 9.27
C HIS A 9 8.95 22.56 7.78
N HIS A 10 9.65 23.58 7.28
CA HIS A 10 9.75 23.88 5.86
C HIS A 10 10.35 22.71 5.08
N ALA A 11 10.02 22.59 3.79
CA ALA A 11 10.36 21.45 2.96
C ALA A 11 10.01 20.11 3.64
N PRO A 12 8.72 19.90 4.01
CA PRO A 12 8.30 18.77 4.83
C PRO A 12 8.59 17.44 4.12
N ASP A 13 9.33 16.60 4.81
CA ASP A 13 9.67 15.27 4.33
C ASP A 13 8.56 14.24 4.58
N LEU A 14 8.86 12.96 4.37
CA LEU A 14 7.88 11.90 4.53
C LEU A 14 7.42 11.74 5.99
N ASP A 15 8.31 11.93 6.98
CA ASP A 15 7.96 11.79 8.40
C ASP A 15 7.05 12.93 8.86
N ALA A 16 7.42 14.16 8.54
CA ALA A 16 6.60 15.35 8.78
C ALA A 16 5.20 15.22 8.16
N ILE A 17 5.13 14.84 6.87
CA ILE A 17 3.86 14.71 6.13
C ILE A 17 3.00 13.57 6.67
N ALA A 18 3.60 12.41 6.98
CA ALA A 18 2.88 11.27 7.52
C ALA A 18 2.32 11.55 8.93
N SER A 19 3.04 12.33 9.73
CA SER A 19 2.59 12.80 11.04
C SER A 19 1.35 13.68 10.94
N VAL A 20 1.36 14.66 10.04
CA VAL A 20 0.19 15.52 9.75
C VAL A 20 -0.99 14.66 9.23
N TRP A 21 -0.72 13.73 8.31
CA TRP A 21 -1.72 12.85 7.73
C TRP A 21 -2.39 11.96 8.78
N LEU A 22 -1.62 11.37 9.70
CA LEU A 22 -2.15 10.56 10.80
C LEU A 22 -3.08 11.36 11.70
N LEU A 23 -2.67 12.55 12.16
CA LEU A 23 -3.50 13.40 12.99
C LEU A 23 -4.81 13.77 12.31
N LYS A 24 -4.75 14.24 11.06
CA LYS A 24 -5.95 14.64 10.31
C LYS A 24 -6.91 13.50 10.06
N ARG A 25 -6.39 12.27 9.89
CA ARG A 25 -7.19 11.10 9.55
C ARG A 25 -7.72 10.33 10.75
N PHE A 26 -6.90 10.14 11.76
CA PHE A 26 -7.20 9.24 12.88
C PHE A 26 -7.47 9.99 14.21
N ASP A 27 -7.10 11.26 14.32
CA ASP A 27 -7.61 12.16 15.37
C ASP A 27 -8.45 13.28 14.74
N ALA A 28 -9.38 12.87 13.88
CA ALA A 28 -10.19 13.77 13.07
C ALA A 28 -11.07 14.71 13.90
N GLN A 29 -11.44 14.30 15.13
CA GLN A 29 -12.20 15.15 16.05
C GLN A 29 -11.47 16.45 16.35
N HIS A 30 -10.15 16.41 16.50
CA HIS A 30 -9.34 17.57 16.84
C HIS A 30 -8.68 18.20 15.60
N PHE A 31 -8.27 17.39 14.60
CA PHE A 31 -7.36 17.82 13.55
C PHE A 31 -7.90 17.75 12.10
N ALA A 32 -9.09 17.19 11.84
CA ALA A 32 -9.59 17.09 10.45
C ALA A 32 -9.56 18.43 9.71
N ASN A 33 -9.92 19.51 10.40
CA ASN A 33 -9.97 20.87 9.85
C ASN A 33 -8.81 21.75 10.34
N ALA A 34 -7.76 21.18 10.93
CA ALA A 34 -6.60 21.92 11.40
C ALA A 34 -5.89 22.57 10.20
N GLN A 35 -5.49 23.83 10.36
CA GLN A 35 -4.55 24.48 9.46
C GLN A 35 -3.15 23.86 9.68
N VAL A 36 -2.29 23.99 8.68
CA VAL A 36 -0.88 23.62 8.81
C VAL A 36 -0.04 24.86 8.57
N SER A 37 0.96 25.07 9.40
CA SER A 37 1.96 26.11 9.24
C SER A 37 3.36 25.50 9.27
N PHE A 38 4.33 26.23 8.76
CA PHE A 38 5.68 25.74 8.59
C PHE A 38 6.67 26.69 9.29
N VAL A 39 7.66 26.09 9.94
CA VAL A 39 8.77 26.79 10.62
C VAL A 39 10.11 26.22 10.14
N ASN A 40 11.24 26.84 10.47
CA ASN A 40 12.52 26.20 10.17
C ASN A 40 12.68 24.90 10.95
N PRO A 41 13.39 23.90 10.40
CA PRO A 41 13.65 22.66 11.11
C PRO A 41 14.21 22.87 12.51
N GLY A 42 13.56 22.29 13.51
CA GLY A 42 13.91 22.42 14.93
C GLY A 42 13.31 23.64 15.66
N ASP A 43 12.73 24.59 14.94
CA ASP A 43 12.08 25.76 15.54
C ASP A 43 10.67 25.46 16.04
N THR A 44 10.18 26.33 16.92
CA THR A 44 8.77 26.39 17.34
C THR A 44 8.12 27.64 16.76
N ILE A 45 6.83 27.59 16.49
CA ILE A 45 6.09 28.79 16.09
C ILE A 45 6.05 29.79 17.26
N THR A 46 6.25 31.04 16.97
CA THR A 46 6.14 32.12 17.95
C THR A 46 4.67 32.46 18.25
N LEU A 47 4.43 33.21 19.34
CA LEU A 47 3.08 33.69 19.65
C LEU A 47 2.54 34.59 18.54
N GLU A 48 3.39 35.50 18.01
CA GLU A 48 3.02 36.43 16.93
C GLU A 48 2.60 35.67 15.65
N GLU A 49 3.40 34.70 15.21
CA GLU A 49 3.07 33.88 14.05
C GLU A 49 1.80 33.03 14.25
N ALA A 50 1.58 32.51 15.45
CA ALA A 50 0.35 31.79 15.77
C ALA A 50 -0.89 32.71 15.71
N GLU A 51 -0.78 33.92 16.27
CA GLU A 51 -1.84 34.93 16.24
C GLU A 51 -2.14 35.42 14.82
N GLU A 52 -1.15 35.53 13.95
CA GLU A 52 -1.33 35.89 12.53
C GLU A 52 -2.19 34.81 11.80
N THR A 53 -2.10 33.56 12.20
CA THR A 53 -2.96 32.47 11.67
C THR A 53 -4.32 32.39 12.39
N GLY A 54 -4.55 33.22 13.40
CA GLY A 54 -5.79 33.23 14.18
C GLY A 54 -5.85 32.20 15.32
N HIS A 55 -4.68 31.72 15.77
CA HIS A 55 -4.58 30.69 16.81
C HIS A 55 -3.86 31.19 18.05
N GLN A 56 -4.11 30.50 19.17
CA GLN A 56 -3.35 30.69 20.41
C GLN A 56 -2.34 29.55 20.56
N LEU A 57 -1.24 29.75 21.28
CA LEU A 57 -0.21 28.70 21.46
C LEU A 57 -0.76 27.38 22.03
N HIS A 58 -1.83 27.42 22.83
CA HIS A 58 -2.45 26.21 23.35
C HIS A 58 -3.27 25.42 22.31
N ASP A 59 -3.54 26.03 21.15
CA ASP A 59 -4.17 25.36 20.00
C ASP A 59 -3.16 24.75 19.04
N VAL A 60 -1.88 25.01 19.25
CA VAL A 60 -0.77 24.56 18.40
C VAL A 60 -0.33 23.14 18.79
N THR A 61 -0.06 22.33 17.79
CA THR A 61 0.56 21.02 17.91
C THR A 61 1.71 20.92 16.92
N HIS A 62 2.92 20.78 17.43
CA HIS A 62 4.12 20.58 16.61
C HIS A 62 4.28 19.10 16.29
N VAL A 63 4.67 18.79 15.05
CA VAL A 63 5.06 17.47 14.60
C VAL A 63 6.38 17.55 13.85
N ASP A 64 7.29 16.67 14.15
CA ASP A 64 8.62 16.59 13.56
C ASP A 64 9.44 17.89 13.65
N THR A 65 9.15 18.68 14.64
CA THR A 65 9.85 19.95 14.97
C THR A 65 9.47 20.41 16.38
N GLY A 66 10.22 21.36 16.91
CA GLY A 66 9.89 22.07 18.15
C GLY A 66 10.12 21.29 19.44
N LEU A 67 10.77 20.15 19.39
CA LEU A 67 11.15 19.29 20.52
C LEU A 67 9.96 18.93 21.44
N GLY A 68 8.74 18.88 20.89
CA GLY A 68 7.51 18.61 21.61
C GLY A 68 7.13 17.13 21.71
N GLU A 69 5.82 16.87 21.91
CA GLU A 69 5.29 15.52 22.09
C GLU A 69 5.53 14.63 20.87
N PHE A 70 5.36 15.18 19.67
CA PHE A 70 5.48 14.48 18.40
C PHE A 70 6.76 14.86 17.63
N ASP A 71 7.85 15.05 18.36
CA ASP A 71 9.17 15.25 17.80
C ASP A 71 10.14 14.23 18.41
N HIS A 72 11.08 13.74 17.61
CA HIS A 72 12.02 12.69 18.00
C HIS A 72 13.49 13.16 18.06
N HIS A 73 13.76 14.43 17.77
CA HIS A 73 15.10 14.99 17.72
C HIS A 73 15.72 15.22 19.11
N GLN A 74 14.98 14.97 20.21
CA GLN A 74 15.52 15.00 21.56
C GLN A 74 16.46 13.82 21.81
N LYS A 75 17.52 14.07 22.57
CA LYS A 75 18.54 13.06 22.88
C LYS A 75 17.97 11.75 23.44
N GLU A 76 16.90 11.84 24.22
CA GLU A 76 16.23 10.70 24.87
C GLU A 76 15.41 9.85 23.87
N ARG A 77 15.11 10.39 22.69
CA ARG A 77 14.33 9.75 21.62
C ARG A 77 15.16 9.44 20.37
N ALA A 78 16.45 9.75 20.38
CA ALA A 78 17.36 9.52 19.26
C ALA A 78 17.72 8.04 19.13
N VAL A 79 16.70 7.19 18.87
CA VAL A 79 16.82 5.75 18.61
C VAL A 79 16.19 5.43 17.28
N ASP A 80 16.76 4.51 16.55
CA ASP A 80 16.42 4.16 15.16
C ASP A 80 15.06 3.46 14.96
N THR A 81 14.25 3.43 15.99
CA THR A 81 12.88 2.87 15.97
C THR A 81 11.80 3.91 16.26
N ILE A 82 12.20 5.18 16.45
CA ILE A 82 11.28 6.29 16.77
C ILE A 82 11.46 7.39 15.73
N CYS A 83 10.37 7.80 15.11
CA CYS A 83 10.24 8.99 14.29
C CYS A 83 8.94 9.71 14.69
N ALA A 84 8.69 10.92 14.21
CA ALA A 84 7.48 11.68 14.56
C ALA A 84 6.21 10.92 14.19
N THR A 85 6.18 10.27 13.02
CA THR A 85 5.07 9.41 12.58
C THR A 85 4.78 8.29 13.58
N SER A 86 5.80 7.65 14.13
CA SER A 86 5.63 6.58 15.12
C SER A 86 5.05 7.09 16.44
N LEU A 87 5.42 8.30 16.85
CA LEU A 87 4.88 8.95 18.04
C LEU A 87 3.40 9.33 17.85
N VAL A 88 3.06 9.90 16.70
CA VAL A 88 1.68 10.22 16.33
C VAL A 88 0.84 8.96 16.18
N TYR A 89 1.36 7.90 15.57
CA TYR A 89 0.68 6.61 15.49
C TYR A 89 0.32 6.08 16.89
N ASN A 90 1.27 6.10 17.82
CA ASN A 90 1.03 5.68 19.20
C ASN A 90 -0.03 6.54 19.92
N HIS A 91 -0.09 7.84 19.62
CA HIS A 91 -1.16 8.73 20.09
C HIS A 91 -2.52 8.30 19.49
N CYS A 92 -2.59 8.06 18.18
CA CYS A 92 -3.82 7.61 17.53
C CYS A 92 -4.31 6.25 18.08
N VAL A 93 -3.41 5.31 18.37
CA VAL A 93 -3.75 4.01 18.99
C VAL A 93 -4.32 4.19 20.41
N LYS A 94 -3.85 5.18 21.19
CA LYS A 94 -4.45 5.46 22.51
C LYS A 94 -5.91 5.94 22.40
N ILE A 95 -6.26 6.65 21.33
CA ILE A 95 -7.62 7.15 21.07
C ILE A 95 -8.47 6.06 20.43
N HIS A 96 -7.88 5.30 19.50
CA HIS A 96 -8.50 4.26 18.70
C HIS A 96 -7.72 2.95 18.83
N PRO A 97 -7.95 2.15 19.90
CA PRO A 97 -7.18 0.93 20.16
C PRO A 97 -7.22 -0.11 19.02
N GLU A 98 -8.26 -0.10 18.19
CA GLU A 98 -8.37 -0.96 17.00
C GLU A 98 -7.31 -0.72 15.95
N LEU A 99 -6.67 0.46 15.93
CA LEU A 99 -5.57 0.75 15.01
C LEU A 99 -4.32 -0.08 15.32
N ALA A 100 -4.20 -0.61 16.53
CA ALA A 100 -3.12 -1.52 16.90
C ALA A 100 -3.15 -2.83 16.10
N ASP A 101 -4.32 -3.22 15.57
CA ASP A 101 -4.53 -4.42 14.76
C ASP A 101 -4.54 -4.10 13.25
N ASP A 102 -4.42 -2.81 12.86
CA ASP A 102 -4.34 -2.42 11.46
C ASP A 102 -2.95 -2.67 10.88
N LYS A 103 -2.76 -3.88 10.33
CA LYS A 103 -1.47 -4.28 9.74
C LYS A 103 -1.03 -3.38 8.58
N ALA A 104 -1.97 -2.81 7.82
CA ALA A 104 -1.63 -1.92 6.70
C ALA A 104 -1.06 -0.59 7.22
N LEU A 105 -1.64 -0.06 8.30
CA LEU A 105 -1.14 1.14 8.96
C LEU A 105 0.21 0.90 9.63
N GLN A 106 0.38 -0.24 10.32
CA GLN A 106 1.67 -0.63 10.90
C GLN A 106 2.78 -0.66 9.83
N LEU A 107 2.54 -1.32 8.68
CA LEU A 107 3.50 -1.39 7.58
C LEU A 107 3.86 -0.01 7.01
N LEU A 108 2.89 0.92 6.98
CA LEU A 108 3.14 2.29 6.56
C LEU A 108 4.07 3.01 7.55
N VAL A 109 3.76 2.94 8.84
CA VAL A 109 4.56 3.57 9.91
C VAL A 109 5.97 2.97 9.97
N GLU A 110 6.09 1.64 9.86
CA GLU A 110 7.38 0.95 9.78
C GLU A 110 8.24 1.47 8.62
N PHE A 111 7.63 1.62 7.44
CA PHE A 111 8.32 2.13 6.25
C PHE A 111 8.77 3.59 6.43
N VAL A 112 7.89 4.47 6.96
CA VAL A 112 8.26 5.88 7.21
C VAL A 112 9.43 5.95 8.19
N THR A 113 9.40 5.16 9.27
CA THR A 113 10.48 5.10 10.25
C THR A 113 11.80 4.60 9.64
N GLU A 114 11.73 3.66 8.69
CA GLU A 114 12.90 3.16 7.98
C GLU A 114 13.54 4.25 7.09
N ILE A 115 12.71 5.03 6.38
CA ILE A 115 13.16 6.14 5.54
C ILE A 115 13.74 7.28 6.37
N ASP A 116 13.09 7.67 7.46
CA ASP A 116 13.54 8.72 8.37
C ASP A 116 14.95 8.47 8.93
N HIS A 117 15.27 7.20 9.12
CA HIS A 117 16.59 6.75 9.59
C HIS A 117 17.56 6.38 8.45
N PHE A 118 17.30 6.78 7.23
CA PHE A 118 18.15 6.53 6.04
C PHE A 118 18.48 5.05 5.82
N LYS A 119 17.62 4.11 6.24
CA LYS A 119 17.89 2.67 6.13
C LYS A 119 17.79 2.16 4.69
N GLU A 120 17.20 2.93 3.79
CA GLU A 120 17.12 2.62 2.35
C GLU A 120 18.49 2.50 1.70
N ILE A 121 19.55 3.13 2.26
CA ILE A 121 20.92 3.00 1.76
C ILE A 121 21.45 1.56 1.88
N TYR A 122 20.85 0.73 2.72
CA TYR A 122 21.20 -0.68 2.91
C TYR A 122 20.35 -1.65 2.09
N TRP A 123 19.36 -1.13 1.33
CA TRP A 123 18.51 -1.99 0.53
C TRP A 123 19.27 -2.68 -0.60
N PRO A 124 18.85 -3.88 -1.03
CA PRO A 124 19.46 -4.56 -2.15
C PRO A 124 19.47 -3.65 -3.39
N GLU A 125 20.64 -3.50 -4.02
CA GLU A 125 20.80 -2.61 -5.19
C GLU A 125 20.35 -1.16 -4.90
N ALA A 126 20.73 -0.60 -3.76
CA ALA A 126 20.26 0.71 -3.28
C ALA A 126 20.43 1.87 -4.30
N ASN A 127 21.38 1.74 -5.24
CA ASN A 127 21.61 2.70 -6.32
C ASN A 127 20.77 2.45 -7.59
N ASP A 128 19.84 1.47 -7.57
CA ASP A 128 18.97 1.22 -8.72
C ASP A 128 17.93 2.35 -8.87
N VAL A 129 17.77 2.83 -10.11
CA VAL A 129 16.83 3.91 -10.47
C VAL A 129 15.37 3.63 -10.04
N LYS A 130 14.99 2.35 -9.82
CA LYS A 130 13.65 1.99 -9.34
C LYS A 130 13.28 2.66 -8.02
N TYR A 131 14.27 2.97 -7.17
CA TYR A 131 14.06 3.62 -5.88
C TYR A 131 13.69 5.11 -6.01
N ASN A 132 14.07 5.78 -7.11
CA ASN A 132 13.63 7.16 -7.38
C ASN A 132 12.12 7.29 -7.64
N PHE A 133 11.40 6.17 -7.79
CA PHE A 133 9.94 6.15 -7.93
C PHE A 133 9.20 5.96 -6.58
N MET A 134 9.92 5.96 -5.46
CA MET A 134 9.32 5.86 -4.14
C MET A 134 8.80 7.20 -3.64
N ILE A 135 7.81 7.17 -2.74
CA ILE A 135 7.08 8.35 -2.29
C ILE A 135 8.00 9.45 -1.72
N HIS A 136 8.98 9.09 -0.89
CA HIS A 136 9.91 10.06 -0.29
C HIS A 136 10.77 10.76 -1.35
N GLU A 137 11.23 10.03 -2.37
CA GLU A 137 11.96 10.62 -3.49
C GLU A 137 11.07 11.51 -4.38
N LEU A 138 9.79 11.14 -4.55
CA LEU A 138 8.84 11.96 -5.29
C LEU A 138 8.50 13.25 -4.55
N ILE A 139 8.38 13.20 -3.22
CA ILE A 139 8.19 14.38 -2.36
C ILE A 139 9.40 15.30 -2.48
N ARG A 140 10.62 14.76 -2.34
CA ARG A 140 11.86 15.51 -2.54
C ARG A 140 11.99 16.07 -3.97
N GLY A 141 11.48 15.33 -4.97
CA GLY A 141 11.44 15.79 -6.35
C GLY A 141 10.64 17.08 -6.55
N LEU A 142 9.57 17.30 -5.76
CA LEU A 142 8.80 18.55 -5.80
C LEU A 142 9.64 19.76 -5.34
N GLU A 143 10.53 19.59 -4.38
CA GLU A 143 11.41 20.66 -3.92
C GLU A 143 12.32 21.20 -5.06
N TYR A 144 12.73 20.32 -6.00
CA TYR A 144 13.47 20.74 -7.20
C TYR A 144 12.58 21.37 -8.27
N PHE A 145 11.33 20.91 -8.35
CA PHE A 145 10.37 21.33 -9.38
C PHE A 145 9.62 22.61 -9.00
N ASP A 146 9.21 22.74 -7.73
CA ASP A 146 8.43 23.84 -7.18
C ASP A 146 8.98 24.22 -5.78
N PRO A 147 10.19 24.81 -5.70
CA PRO A 147 10.87 25.07 -4.45
C PRO A 147 10.10 26.09 -3.59
N HIS A 148 10.18 25.91 -2.28
CA HIS A 148 9.52 26.75 -1.26
C HIS A 148 7.98 26.68 -1.27
N ASN A 149 7.38 25.69 -1.94
CA ASN A 149 5.94 25.46 -1.90
C ASN A 149 5.61 24.29 -0.96
N ASP A 150 5.75 24.51 0.34
CA ASP A 150 5.54 23.52 1.39
C ASP A 150 4.11 22.95 1.36
N GLU A 151 3.11 23.80 1.05
CA GLU A 151 1.70 23.36 0.96
C GLU A 151 1.49 22.37 -0.18
N SER A 152 2.10 22.61 -1.35
CA SER A 152 2.03 21.68 -2.50
C SER A 152 2.68 20.36 -2.14
N GLN A 153 3.84 20.40 -1.50
CA GLN A 153 4.60 19.22 -1.06
C GLN A 153 3.80 18.41 -0.03
N LEU A 154 3.24 19.06 0.98
CA LEU A 154 2.37 18.44 1.97
C LEU A 154 1.14 17.79 1.33
N HIS A 155 0.42 18.53 0.47
CA HIS A 155 -0.78 18.02 -0.18
C HIS A 155 -0.51 16.81 -1.08
N PHE A 156 0.56 16.87 -1.86
CA PHE A 156 0.98 15.75 -2.70
C PHE A 156 1.32 14.51 -1.85
N GLY A 157 2.15 14.68 -0.82
CA GLY A 157 2.54 13.58 0.06
C GLY A 157 1.35 12.93 0.78
N MET A 158 0.41 13.74 1.29
CA MET A 158 -0.83 13.24 1.91
C MET A 158 -1.68 12.43 0.91
N THR A 159 -1.82 12.89 -0.33
CA THR A 159 -2.53 12.17 -1.39
C THR A 159 -1.86 10.83 -1.71
N CYS A 160 -0.53 10.82 -1.77
CA CYS A 160 0.25 9.59 -1.94
C CYS A 160 0.05 8.63 -0.77
N LEU A 161 0.06 9.11 0.48
CA LEU A 161 -0.16 8.29 1.68
C LEU A 161 -1.56 7.65 1.71
N ASP A 162 -2.60 8.37 1.31
CA ASP A 162 -3.95 7.78 1.13
C ASP A 162 -3.93 6.62 0.13
N SER A 163 -3.23 6.80 -0.98
CA SER A 163 -3.10 5.78 -2.03
C SER A 163 -2.28 4.58 -1.56
N VAL A 164 -1.17 4.82 -0.85
CA VAL A 164 -0.32 3.78 -0.25
C VAL A 164 -1.11 2.98 0.78
N TYR A 165 -1.80 3.65 1.70
CA TYR A 165 -2.59 2.98 2.73
C TYR A 165 -3.70 2.11 2.13
N ALA A 166 -4.42 2.62 1.11
CA ALA A 166 -5.42 1.83 0.38
C ALA A 166 -4.78 0.60 -0.28
N THR A 167 -3.61 0.73 -0.90
CA THR A 167 -2.88 -0.37 -1.53
C THR A 167 -2.41 -1.40 -0.51
N LEU A 168 -1.85 -0.97 0.63
CA LEU A 168 -1.43 -1.85 1.71
C LEU A 168 -2.62 -2.60 2.32
N THR A 169 -3.75 -1.92 2.49
CA THR A 169 -5.00 -2.57 2.95
C THR A 169 -5.45 -3.70 2.02
N GLN A 170 -5.39 -3.50 0.70
CA GLN A 170 -5.71 -4.56 -0.26
C GLN A 170 -4.67 -5.68 -0.24
N ARG A 171 -3.39 -5.36 -0.08
CA ARG A 171 -2.32 -6.34 0.08
C ARG A 171 -2.57 -7.24 1.30
N VAL A 172 -2.79 -6.66 2.48
CA VAL A 172 -3.05 -7.42 3.71
C VAL A 172 -4.30 -8.30 3.57
N LYS A 173 -5.38 -7.78 2.97
CA LYS A 173 -6.58 -8.59 2.66
C LYS A 173 -6.27 -9.76 1.71
N ALA A 174 -5.42 -9.53 0.71
CA ALA A 174 -5.06 -10.59 -0.22
C ALA A 174 -4.23 -11.70 0.47
N GLU A 175 -3.28 -11.34 1.32
CA GLU A 175 -2.49 -12.27 2.13
C GLU A 175 -3.39 -13.12 3.03
N GLN A 176 -4.28 -12.50 3.79
CA GLN A 176 -5.24 -13.18 4.66
C GLN A 176 -6.16 -14.14 3.89
N ILE A 177 -6.62 -13.76 2.70
CA ILE A 177 -7.45 -14.63 1.86
C ILE A 177 -6.64 -15.83 1.38
N ILE A 178 -5.39 -15.65 0.97
CA ILE A 178 -4.51 -16.72 0.53
C ILE A 178 -4.28 -17.71 1.67
N GLU A 179 -3.95 -17.23 2.85
CA GLU A 179 -3.73 -18.07 4.04
C GLU A 179 -4.99 -18.83 4.46
N ALA A 180 -6.16 -18.19 4.44
CA ALA A 180 -7.39 -18.79 4.92
C ALA A 180 -8.07 -19.72 3.91
N LYS A 181 -7.92 -19.49 2.59
CA LYS A 181 -8.72 -20.14 1.54
C LYS A 181 -7.89 -20.73 0.41
N GLY A 182 -6.60 -20.53 0.40
CA GLY A 182 -5.70 -21.03 -0.64
C GLY A 182 -5.66 -22.55 -0.67
N GLN A 183 -5.90 -23.14 -1.84
CA GLN A 183 -5.75 -24.58 -2.09
C GLN A 183 -4.46 -24.78 -2.86
N GLU A 184 -3.41 -25.16 -2.15
CA GLU A 184 -2.11 -25.48 -2.76
C GLU A 184 -2.17 -26.80 -3.50
N PHE A 185 -1.47 -26.86 -4.63
CA PHE A 185 -1.22 -28.09 -5.36
C PHE A 185 0.11 -28.02 -6.11
N GLN A 186 0.63 -29.17 -6.49
CA GLN A 186 1.92 -29.28 -7.17
C GLN A 186 1.73 -29.47 -8.68
N ILE A 187 2.57 -28.78 -9.45
CA ILE A 187 2.79 -28.98 -10.89
C ILE A 187 4.28 -29.14 -11.14
N LYS A 188 4.69 -29.61 -12.30
CA LYS A 188 6.10 -29.77 -12.67
C LYS A 188 6.91 -28.48 -12.55
N ALA A 189 6.30 -27.33 -12.86
CA ALA A 189 6.92 -26.01 -12.80
C ALA A 189 7.01 -25.41 -11.37
N GLY A 190 6.50 -26.11 -10.34
CA GLY A 190 6.54 -25.65 -8.94
C GLY A 190 5.18 -25.66 -8.26
N LYS A 191 5.08 -24.96 -7.12
CA LYS A 191 3.83 -24.84 -6.38
C LYS A 191 2.81 -24.01 -7.14
N ALA A 192 1.57 -24.45 -7.14
CA ALA A 192 0.42 -23.74 -7.69
C ALA A 192 -0.64 -23.50 -6.61
N LEU A 193 -1.47 -22.47 -6.82
CA LEU A 193 -2.51 -22.06 -5.89
C LEU A 193 -3.84 -21.89 -6.61
N ALA A 194 -4.91 -22.42 -6.02
CA ALA A 194 -6.28 -22.18 -6.46
C ALA A 194 -7.09 -21.45 -5.40
N LEU A 195 -7.93 -20.50 -5.80
CA LEU A 195 -8.69 -19.62 -4.92
C LEU A 195 -10.09 -19.36 -5.45
N ASP A 196 -11.09 -19.53 -4.60
CA ASP A 196 -12.44 -18.98 -4.79
C ASP A 196 -12.55 -17.66 -4.05
N THR A 197 -12.38 -16.53 -4.76
CA THR A 197 -12.43 -15.20 -4.18
C THR A 197 -12.77 -14.11 -5.20
N ARG A 198 -13.38 -13.04 -4.73
CA ARG A 198 -13.62 -11.81 -5.51
C ARG A 198 -12.40 -10.88 -5.55
N ASN A 199 -11.44 -11.08 -4.65
CA ASN A 199 -10.24 -10.23 -4.56
C ASN A 199 -9.23 -10.62 -5.66
N ASP A 200 -9.07 -9.74 -6.65
CA ASP A 200 -8.16 -9.96 -7.79
C ASP A 200 -6.67 -9.79 -7.43
N ASP A 201 -6.38 -9.04 -6.37
CA ASP A 201 -5.01 -8.82 -5.90
C ASP A 201 -4.35 -10.10 -5.38
N THR A 202 -5.15 -11.12 -5.00
CA THR A 202 -4.65 -12.43 -4.61
C THR A 202 -3.81 -13.10 -5.71
N LEU A 203 -4.10 -12.85 -6.99
CA LEU A 203 -3.31 -13.39 -8.10
C LEU A 203 -1.87 -12.87 -8.09
N LYS A 204 -1.71 -11.55 -7.99
CA LYS A 204 -0.38 -10.91 -7.96
C LYS A 204 0.35 -11.21 -6.66
N MET A 205 -0.41 -11.22 -5.54
CA MET A 205 0.17 -11.51 -4.22
C MET A 205 0.70 -12.94 -4.15
N ALA A 206 -0.07 -13.93 -4.58
CA ALA A 206 0.37 -15.32 -4.61
C ALA A 206 1.62 -15.52 -5.51
N GLN A 207 1.69 -14.83 -6.68
CA GLN A 207 2.90 -14.86 -7.49
C GLN A 207 4.12 -14.29 -6.76
N LYS A 208 3.96 -13.20 -5.97
CA LYS A 208 5.02 -12.65 -5.12
C LYS A 208 5.41 -13.60 -3.98
N MET A 209 4.48 -14.41 -3.48
CA MET A 209 4.73 -15.46 -2.48
C MET A 209 5.43 -16.69 -3.06
N GLY A 210 5.70 -16.72 -4.38
CA GLY A 210 6.49 -17.77 -5.03
C GLY A 210 5.69 -18.83 -5.77
N TYR A 211 4.35 -18.74 -5.84
CA TYR A 211 3.55 -19.68 -6.61
C TYR A 211 3.82 -19.54 -8.11
N ALA A 212 4.15 -20.66 -8.76
CA ALA A 212 4.46 -20.72 -10.19
C ALA A 212 3.21 -20.46 -11.05
N LEU A 213 2.05 -20.96 -10.61
CA LEU A 213 0.75 -20.79 -11.26
C LEU A 213 -0.31 -20.44 -10.20
N VAL A 214 -1.16 -19.47 -10.53
CA VAL A 214 -2.28 -19.07 -9.66
C VAL A 214 -3.58 -19.11 -10.47
N LEU A 215 -4.57 -19.80 -9.93
CA LEU A 215 -5.93 -19.92 -10.45
C LEU A 215 -6.90 -19.24 -9.48
N ARG A 216 -7.68 -18.28 -9.97
CA ARG A 216 -8.75 -17.64 -9.20
C ARG A 216 -10.10 -17.76 -9.92
N LYS A 217 -11.12 -18.17 -9.20
CA LYS A 217 -12.52 -18.07 -9.63
C LYS A 217 -13.23 -16.99 -8.82
N ASP A 218 -13.98 -16.13 -9.49
CA ASP A 218 -14.80 -15.12 -8.85
C ASP A 218 -16.07 -15.76 -8.28
N THR A 219 -16.29 -15.68 -6.99
CA THR A 219 -17.44 -16.30 -6.30
C THR A 219 -18.79 -15.68 -6.65
N LYS A 220 -18.82 -14.48 -7.20
CA LYS A 220 -20.04 -13.77 -7.58
C LYS A 220 -20.29 -13.80 -9.08
N LEU A 221 -19.27 -13.50 -9.87
CA LEU A 221 -19.36 -13.36 -11.32
C LEU A 221 -19.06 -14.66 -12.06
N GLY A 222 -18.46 -15.65 -11.40
CA GLY A 222 -18.07 -16.94 -11.99
C GLY A 222 -16.81 -16.88 -12.88
N ASN A 223 -16.23 -15.70 -13.07
CA ASN A 223 -15.06 -15.52 -13.92
C ASN A 223 -13.83 -16.25 -13.39
N ILE A 224 -13.07 -16.85 -14.29
CA ILE A 224 -11.83 -17.55 -13.97
C ILE A 224 -10.63 -16.82 -14.56
N ARG A 225 -9.56 -16.67 -13.76
CA ARG A 225 -8.27 -16.17 -14.19
C ARG A 225 -7.17 -17.11 -13.79
N ILE A 226 -6.32 -17.45 -14.74
CA ILE A 226 -5.15 -18.29 -14.53
C ILE A 226 -3.93 -17.49 -14.96
N LYS A 227 -2.95 -17.41 -14.09
CA LYS A 227 -1.70 -16.69 -14.35
C LYS A 227 -0.50 -17.53 -13.96
N VAL A 228 0.45 -17.61 -14.86
CA VAL A 228 1.80 -18.13 -14.61
C VAL A 228 2.71 -16.98 -14.21
N ARG A 229 3.57 -17.21 -13.22
CA ARG A 229 4.60 -16.23 -12.83
C ARG A 229 5.54 -15.98 -14.00
N PRO A 230 5.92 -14.74 -14.32
CA PRO A 230 6.64 -14.39 -15.55
C PRO A 230 7.96 -15.13 -15.78
N ASP A 231 8.68 -15.45 -14.69
CA ASP A 231 9.98 -16.14 -14.70
C ASP A 231 9.87 -17.67 -14.83
N VAL A 232 8.67 -18.22 -14.80
CA VAL A 232 8.41 -19.66 -14.91
C VAL A 232 8.26 -20.07 -16.38
N ASP A 233 8.99 -21.06 -16.83
CA ASP A 233 8.86 -21.60 -18.19
C ASP A 233 7.67 -22.57 -18.28
N LEU A 234 6.48 -22.01 -18.46
CA LEU A 234 5.22 -22.72 -18.64
C LEU A 234 4.31 -21.91 -19.58
N ASP A 235 3.79 -22.56 -20.59
CA ASP A 235 2.80 -22.01 -21.52
C ASP A 235 1.42 -22.60 -21.27
N LEU A 236 0.38 -21.75 -21.25
CA LEU A 236 -1.01 -22.15 -20.99
C LEU A 236 -1.76 -22.57 -22.27
N LYS A 237 -1.10 -22.74 -23.41
CA LYS A 237 -1.75 -23.07 -24.68
C LYS A 237 -2.52 -24.40 -24.60
N GLN A 238 -1.89 -25.45 -24.09
CA GLN A 238 -2.52 -26.78 -23.95
C GLN A 238 -3.73 -26.72 -23.00
N LEU A 239 -3.60 -25.95 -21.91
CA LEU A 239 -4.72 -25.72 -20.98
C LEU A 239 -5.85 -24.97 -21.67
N HIS A 240 -5.55 -23.95 -22.46
CA HIS A 240 -6.56 -23.23 -23.23
C HIS A 240 -7.31 -24.14 -24.19
N GLU A 241 -6.61 -24.92 -25.00
CA GLU A 241 -7.20 -25.85 -25.95
C GLU A 241 -8.13 -26.86 -25.23
N LYS A 242 -7.68 -27.39 -24.09
CA LYS A 242 -8.48 -28.34 -23.30
C LYS A 242 -9.72 -27.69 -22.66
N ILE A 243 -9.57 -26.48 -22.13
CA ILE A 243 -10.69 -25.75 -21.51
C ILE A 243 -11.77 -25.40 -22.54
N ILE A 244 -11.42 -24.92 -23.74
CA ILE A 244 -12.43 -24.58 -24.76
C ILE A 244 -13.17 -25.78 -25.33
N GLU A 245 -12.55 -26.98 -25.30
CA GLU A 245 -13.26 -28.21 -25.61
C GLU A 245 -14.37 -28.50 -24.60
N LEU A 246 -14.11 -28.29 -23.31
CA LEU A 246 -15.01 -28.58 -22.21
C LEU A 246 -16.04 -27.45 -21.95
N ASP A 247 -15.61 -26.21 -22.13
CA ASP A 247 -16.42 -25.01 -21.91
C ASP A 247 -16.63 -24.24 -23.22
N GLN A 248 -17.60 -24.69 -23.99
CA GLN A 248 -18.00 -24.04 -25.25
C GLN A 248 -18.86 -22.77 -25.04
N LYS A 249 -19.27 -22.47 -23.79
CA LYS A 249 -20.11 -21.33 -23.46
C LYS A 249 -19.31 -20.16 -22.90
N GLY A 250 -18.26 -20.45 -22.15
CA GLY A 250 -17.43 -19.43 -21.54
C GLY A 250 -16.63 -18.62 -22.56
N THR A 251 -16.50 -17.34 -22.31
CA THR A 251 -15.65 -16.47 -23.13
C THR A 251 -14.22 -16.53 -22.62
N TRP A 252 -13.36 -17.26 -23.31
CA TRP A 252 -11.96 -17.43 -22.93
C TRP A 252 -11.02 -16.60 -23.81
N PHE A 253 -10.04 -15.98 -23.18
CA PHE A 253 -8.98 -15.24 -23.83
C PHE A 253 -7.62 -15.79 -23.40
N TYR A 254 -6.84 -16.23 -24.39
CA TYR A 254 -5.44 -16.63 -24.23
C TYR A 254 -4.54 -15.46 -24.58
N HIS A 255 -3.73 -15.02 -23.63
CA HIS A 255 -2.82 -13.90 -23.82
C HIS A 255 -1.59 -14.32 -24.62
N ALA A 256 -1.13 -13.45 -25.54
CA ALA A 256 -0.01 -13.73 -26.45
C ALA A 256 1.32 -14.09 -25.75
N SER A 257 1.49 -13.73 -24.48
CA SER A 257 2.65 -14.15 -23.68
C SER A 257 2.64 -15.64 -23.28
N GLY A 258 1.56 -16.35 -23.51
CA GLY A 258 1.38 -17.73 -22.99
C GLY A 258 1.17 -17.84 -21.47
N LYS A 259 1.32 -16.75 -20.73
CA LYS A 259 1.34 -16.73 -19.26
C LYS A 259 -0.01 -16.42 -18.61
N MET A 260 -1.04 -16.14 -19.39
CA MET A 260 -2.33 -15.74 -18.83
C MET A 260 -3.51 -16.27 -19.67
N LEU A 261 -4.47 -16.87 -18.97
CA LEU A 261 -5.74 -17.33 -19.51
C LEU A 261 -6.87 -16.71 -18.70
N ILE A 262 -7.79 -16.01 -19.36
CA ILE A 262 -8.83 -15.21 -18.71
C ILE A 262 -10.20 -15.62 -19.26
N ASN A 263 -11.09 -16.01 -18.36
CA ASN A 263 -12.52 -16.09 -18.66
C ASN A 263 -13.18 -14.80 -18.15
N GLY A 264 -13.15 -13.80 -19.00
CA GLY A 264 -13.77 -12.52 -18.72
C GLY A 264 -13.05 -11.60 -17.73
N SER A 265 -13.45 -10.34 -17.74
CA SER A 265 -12.97 -9.32 -16.80
C SER A 265 -14.01 -8.20 -16.67
N VAL A 266 -13.94 -7.39 -15.63
CA VAL A 266 -14.76 -6.18 -15.45
C VAL A 266 -14.68 -5.24 -16.65
N LYS A 267 -13.57 -5.28 -17.39
CA LYS A 267 -13.33 -4.46 -18.59
C LYS A 267 -14.02 -5.02 -19.86
N HIS A 268 -14.45 -6.29 -19.85
CA HIS A 268 -15.08 -6.94 -21.00
C HIS A 268 -16.57 -7.11 -20.74
N ARG A 269 -17.38 -6.24 -21.32
CA ARG A 269 -18.84 -6.15 -21.02
C ARG A 269 -19.66 -7.33 -21.55
N ASN A 270 -19.22 -7.98 -22.63
CA ASN A 270 -19.94 -9.06 -23.32
C ASN A 270 -19.30 -10.43 -23.05
N GLN A 271 -19.04 -10.74 -21.79
CA GLN A 271 -18.40 -11.98 -21.40
C GLN A 271 -19.42 -12.98 -20.84
N THR A 272 -19.21 -14.25 -21.15
CA THR A 272 -19.94 -15.36 -20.52
C THR A 272 -19.00 -16.03 -19.51
N PRO A 273 -19.35 -16.03 -18.21
CA PRO A 273 -18.58 -16.74 -17.19
C PRO A 273 -18.51 -18.23 -17.47
N SER A 274 -17.42 -18.87 -17.06
CA SER A 274 -17.25 -20.32 -17.18
C SER A 274 -18.10 -21.07 -16.15
N PRO A 275 -18.85 -22.09 -16.57
CA PRO A 275 -19.57 -22.95 -15.64
C PRO A 275 -18.65 -23.92 -14.89
N LEU A 276 -17.40 -24.10 -15.34
CA LEU A 276 -16.46 -25.04 -14.75
C LEU A 276 -16.20 -24.73 -13.27
N PRO A 277 -16.37 -25.69 -12.36
CA PRO A 277 -15.99 -25.53 -10.96
C PRO A 277 -14.46 -25.42 -10.82
N LEU A 278 -14.00 -24.72 -9.77
CA LEU A 278 -12.57 -24.53 -9.51
C LEU A 278 -11.82 -25.87 -9.44
N SER A 279 -12.41 -26.87 -8.77
CA SER A 279 -11.84 -28.22 -8.62
C SER A 279 -11.59 -28.94 -9.94
N GLU A 280 -12.49 -28.77 -10.92
CA GLU A 280 -12.33 -29.37 -12.24
C GLU A 280 -11.19 -28.72 -13.02
N VAL A 281 -11.09 -27.38 -12.96
CA VAL A 281 -9.96 -26.66 -13.59
C VAL A 281 -8.63 -27.06 -12.93
N VAL A 282 -8.59 -27.24 -11.61
CA VAL A 282 -7.41 -27.75 -10.89
C VAL A 282 -7.05 -29.17 -11.38
N ALA A 283 -8.04 -30.06 -11.58
CA ALA A 283 -7.80 -31.41 -12.08
C ALA A 283 -7.20 -31.39 -13.49
N ILE A 284 -7.74 -30.54 -14.38
CA ILE A 284 -7.21 -30.35 -15.75
C ILE A 284 -5.76 -29.85 -15.73
N ILE A 285 -5.48 -28.85 -14.86
CA ILE A 285 -4.13 -28.30 -14.72
C ILE A 285 -3.14 -29.38 -14.24
N LYS A 286 -3.55 -30.19 -13.26
CA LYS A 286 -2.72 -31.30 -12.78
C LYS A 286 -2.47 -32.35 -13.85
N ASP A 287 -3.48 -32.69 -14.64
CA ASP A 287 -3.35 -33.68 -15.72
C ASP A 287 -2.36 -33.22 -16.81
N ILE A 288 -2.41 -31.93 -17.17
CA ILE A 288 -1.57 -31.39 -18.25
C ILE A 288 -0.14 -31.09 -17.79
N TYR A 289 0.03 -30.63 -16.53
CA TYR A 289 1.31 -30.10 -16.05
C TYR A 289 1.91 -30.86 -14.85
N ALA A 290 1.51 -32.12 -14.64
CA ALA A 290 2.08 -33.01 -13.61
C ALA A 290 3.58 -33.26 -13.77
#